data_a41d1b9780474dff38bcacc9691a0fea
#
_entry.id   a41d1b9780474dff38bcacc9691a0fea
#
_cell.length_a   1.000
_cell.length_b   1.000
_cell.length_c   1.000
_cell.angle_alpha   90.00
_cell.angle_beta   90.00
_cell.angle_gamma   90.00
#
_symmetry.space_group_name_H-M   'P 1'
#
loop_
_entity.id
_entity.type
_entity.pdbx_description
1 polymer ?
#
loop_
_entity_poly.entity_id
_entity_poly.type
_entity_poly.pdbx_seq_one_letter_code
_entity_poly.pdbx_strand_id
1 'polypeptide(L)'
;MLPVFRQREGKEHLHLNANTFQKAVDCLRNDGIVLIFIEGICLNTHELQPFKKGASRILESAQAEGIFPIVQIAGIGYSSFTAFGKGIHLAFENLVWEKPIVEATDRVRFNAVVFEKMERLIKVPEHVGFPRGLLYYFALPFYVPVRAFAAAKTKDSVFYDSVLFALLLFTFPVYVALVVTIVLKVKLILG
;
A
#
# COMPACT_ATOMS: atom_id res chain seq x y z
N MET A 1 -10.24 10.49 -6.01
CA MET A 1 -9.43 10.40 -4.78
C MET A 1 -9.75 11.60 -3.89
N LEU A 2 -10.08 11.40 -2.63
CA LEU A 2 -10.40 12.49 -1.70
C LEU A 2 -9.13 12.85 -0.90
N PRO A 3 -8.66 14.10 -0.92
CA PRO A 3 -7.47 14.51 -0.18
C PRO A 3 -7.76 14.54 1.33
N VAL A 4 -6.86 13.98 2.14
CA VAL A 4 -6.90 14.08 3.59
C VAL A 4 -5.61 14.73 4.07
N PHE A 5 -5.73 15.87 4.72
CA PHE A 5 -4.60 16.61 5.25
C PHE A 5 -4.15 16.03 6.60
N ARG A 6 -2.85 15.84 6.76
CA ARG A 6 -2.22 15.35 7.99
C ARG A 6 -1.74 16.50 8.85
N GLN A 7 -1.63 16.29 10.15
CA GLN A 7 -1.10 17.32 11.07
C GLN A 7 0.30 17.82 10.69
N ARG A 8 1.09 16.97 10.00
CA ARG A 8 2.44 17.35 9.51
C ARG A 8 2.41 18.31 8.32
N GLU A 9 1.28 18.42 7.63
CA GLU A 9 1.09 19.29 6.45
C GLU A 9 0.55 20.69 6.82
N GLY A 10 0.47 21.00 8.12
CA GLY A 10 -0.02 22.24 8.67
C GLY A 10 -1.38 22.11 9.33
N LYS A 11 -1.51 22.68 10.54
CA LYS A 11 -2.78 22.64 11.31
C LYS A 11 -3.87 23.46 10.64
N GLU A 12 -3.51 24.42 9.82
CA GLU A 12 -4.40 25.31 9.07
C GLU A 12 -5.28 24.57 8.03
N HIS A 13 -4.79 23.43 7.52
CA HIS A 13 -5.53 22.65 6.52
C HIS A 13 -6.45 21.59 7.12
N LEU A 14 -6.41 21.37 8.44
CA LEU A 14 -7.22 20.33 9.09
C LEU A 14 -8.72 20.56 8.99
N HIS A 15 -9.16 21.82 8.87
CA HIS A 15 -10.58 22.16 8.68
C HIS A 15 -11.10 21.66 7.32
N LEU A 16 -10.23 21.53 6.31
CA LEU A 16 -10.59 21.01 4.99
C LEU A 16 -10.96 19.52 5.02
N ASN A 17 -10.51 18.79 6.05
CA ASN A 17 -10.90 17.38 6.23
C ASN A 17 -12.40 17.21 6.48
N ALA A 18 -13.10 18.20 7.04
CA ALA A 18 -14.54 18.13 7.22
C ALA A 18 -15.26 18.01 5.86
N ASN A 19 -14.83 18.77 4.86
CA ASN A 19 -15.38 18.66 3.50
C ASN A 19 -15.06 17.28 2.87
N THR A 20 -13.88 16.75 3.10
CA THR A 20 -13.50 15.39 2.64
C THR A 20 -14.36 14.32 3.29
N PHE A 21 -14.64 14.44 4.59
CA PHE A 21 -15.49 13.48 5.29
C PHE A 21 -16.93 13.57 4.80
N GLN A 22 -17.46 14.79 4.55
CA GLN A 22 -18.78 14.95 3.96
C GLN A 22 -18.88 14.30 2.59
N LYS A 23 -17.92 14.51 1.70
CA LYS A 23 -17.88 13.83 0.40
C LYS A 23 -17.82 12.30 0.51
N ALA A 24 -17.17 11.76 1.55
CA ALA A 24 -17.19 10.34 1.81
C ALA A 24 -18.58 9.85 2.23
N VAL A 25 -19.29 10.61 3.08
CA VAL A 25 -20.68 10.32 3.46
C VAL A 25 -21.62 10.43 2.24
N ASP A 26 -21.43 11.44 1.38
CA ASP A 26 -22.19 11.58 0.14
C ASP A 26 -21.99 10.39 -0.81
N CYS A 27 -20.75 9.85 -0.87
CA CYS A 27 -20.45 8.63 -1.61
C CYS A 27 -21.24 7.44 -1.04
N LEU A 28 -21.25 7.26 0.28
CA LEU A 28 -21.99 6.18 0.95
C LEU A 28 -23.51 6.32 0.77
N ARG A 29 -24.03 7.55 0.79
CA ARG A 29 -25.47 7.85 0.54
C ARG A 29 -25.92 7.41 -0.85
N ASN A 30 -25.02 7.42 -1.82
CA ASN A 30 -25.26 6.97 -3.19
C ASN A 30 -24.77 5.55 -3.46
N ASP A 31 -24.81 4.67 -2.46
CA ASP A 31 -24.39 3.26 -2.53
C ASP A 31 -22.94 3.06 -3.02
N GLY A 32 -22.10 4.08 -2.86
CA GLY A 32 -20.71 4.02 -3.25
C GLY A 32 -19.81 3.36 -2.22
N ILE A 33 -18.57 3.07 -2.60
CA ILE A 33 -17.56 2.44 -1.75
C ILE A 33 -16.51 3.47 -1.35
N VAL A 34 -16.19 3.52 -0.04
CA VAL A 34 -15.13 4.37 0.51
C VAL A 34 -14.02 3.49 1.05
N LEU A 35 -12.84 3.55 0.43
CA LEU A 35 -11.63 2.85 0.87
C LEU A 35 -10.78 3.79 1.73
N ILE A 36 -10.40 3.33 2.92
CA ILE A 36 -9.60 4.11 3.88
C ILE A 36 -8.42 3.28 4.40
N PHE A 37 -7.23 3.84 4.33
CA PHE A 37 -6.06 3.32 5.04
C PHE A 37 -6.06 3.87 6.46
N ILE A 38 -6.57 3.08 7.40
CA ILE A 38 -6.90 3.52 8.76
C ILE A 38 -5.68 3.94 9.60
N GLU A 39 -4.50 3.41 9.30
CA GLU A 39 -3.24 3.82 9.92
C GLU A 39 -2.82 5.25 9.51
N GLY A 40 -3.23 5.69 8.32
CA GLY A 40 -2.90 7.01 7.79
C GLY A 40 -1.40 7.26 7.56
N ILE A 41 -0.59 6.20 7.56
CA ILE A 41 0.85 6.22 7.33
C ILE A 41 1.26 4.94 6.57
N CYS A 42 2.29 5.05 5.74
CA CYS A 42 2.93 3.91 5.08
C CYS A 42 4.31 3.71 5.69
N LEU A 43 4.56 2.53 6.24
CA LEU A 43 5.85 2.13 6.81
C LEU A 43 6.22 0.72 6.33
N ASN A 44 7.51 0.46 6.23
CA ASN A 44 8.04 -0.88 5.94
C ASN A 44 8.14 -1.70 7.25
N THR A 45 6.99 -2.01 7.84
CA THR A 45 6.89 -2.81 9.08
C THR A 45 5.75 -3.81 8.96
N HIS A 46 5.88 -4.94 9.65
CA HIS A 46 4.82 -5.94 9.80
C HIS A 46 3.87 -5.62 10.96
N GLU A 47 4.20 -4.61 11.75
CA GLU A 47 3.41 -4.21 12.91
C GLU A 47 2.36 -3.18 12.53
N LEU A 48 1.12 -3.38 12.98
CA LEU A 48 0.06 -2.40 12.84
C LEU A 48 0.40 -1.12 13.60
N GLN A 49 0.19 0.00 12.93
CA GLN A 49 0.35 1.31 13.54
C GLN A 49 -0.94 1.77 14.23
N PRO A 50 -0.87 2.67 15.21
CA PRO A 50 -2.05 3.21 15.87
C PRO A 50 -3.02 3.85 14.87
N PHE A 51 -4.29 3.43 14.93
CA PHE A 51 -5.32 3.87 14.01
C PHE A 51 -5.70 5.34 14.19
N LYS A 52 -5.91 6.01 13.07
CA LYS A 52 -6.39 7.39 13.04
C LYS A 52 -7.91 7.43 13.17
N LYS A 53 -8.43 8.61 13.55
CA LYS A 53 -9.86 8.82 13.80
C LYS A 53 -10.70 9.04 12.54
N GLY A 54 -10.10 8.96 11.34
CA GLY A 54 -10.79 9.27 10.08
C GLY A 54 -11.95 8.33 9.78
N ALA A 55 -11.69 7.02 9.84
CA ALA A 55 -12.69 5.99 9.55
C ALA A 55 -13.89 6.07 10.53
N SER A 56 -13.62 6.14 11.84
CA SER A 56 -14.67 6.23 12.85
C SER A 56 -15.49 7.53 12.76
N ARG A 57 -14.88 8.65 12.33
CA ARG A 57 -15.62 9.92 12.09
C ARG A 57 -16.52 9.86 10.87
N ILE A 58 -16.07 9.23 9.78
CA ILE A 58 -16.91 9.06 8.60
C ILE A 58 -18.10 8.16 8.94
N LEU A 59 -17.86 7.06 9.67
CA LEU A 59 -18.93 6.17 10.10
C LEU A 59 -19.93 6.87 11.03
N GLU A 60 -19.45 7.64 12.01
CA GLU A 60 -20.28 8.48 12.89
C GLU A 60 -21.15 9.46 12.08
N SER A 61 -20.55 10.18 11.14
CA SER A 61 -21.29 11.14 10.31
C SER A 61 -22.32 10.45 9.40
N ALA A 62 -22.00 9.29 8.84
CA ALA A 62 -22.95 8.51 8.05
C ALA A 62 -24.12 8.02 8.89
N GLN A 63 -23.85 7.50 10.08
CA GLN A 63 -24.89 7.02 11.03
C GLN A 63 -25.80 8.16 11.53
N ALA A 64 -25.25 9.35 11.75
CA ALA A 64 -26.04 10.54 12.12
C ALA A 64 -27.03 10.94 11.03
N GLU A 65 -26.75 10.58 9.78
CA GLU A 65 -27.66 10.78 8.63
C GLU A 65 -28.55 9.55 8.32
N GLY A 66 -28.55 8.54 9.21
CA GLY A 66 -29.32 7.30 9.05
C GLY A 66 -28.72 6.30 8.06
N ILE A 67 -27.47 6.48 7.64
CA ILE A 67 -26.75 5.59 6.74
C ILE A 67 -25.93 4.61 7.57
N PHE A 68 -26.18 3.31 7.40
CA PHE A 68 -25.46 2.23 8.10
C PHE A 68 -24.65 1.39 7.10
N PRO A 69 -23.44 1.84 6.73
CA PRO A 69 -22.62 1.15 5.74
C PRO A 69 -22.09 -0.18 6.27
N ILE A 70 -21.93 -1.14 5.37
CA ILE A 70 -21.19 -2.38 5.67
C ILE A 70 -19.72 -2.03 5.79
N VAL A 71 -19.12 -2.35 6.94
CA VAL A 71 -17.69 -2.14 7.18
C VAL A 71 -16.95 -3.43 6.84
N GLN A 72 -16.09 -3.39 5.82
CA GLN A 72 -15.20 -4.50 5.48
C GLN A 72 -13.77 -4.15 5.89
N ILE A 73 -13.15 -5.04 6.64
CA ILE A 73 -11.74 -4.94 7.04
C ILE A 73 -10.91 -5.71 6.02
N ALA A 74 -9.81 -5.10 5.56
CA ALA A 74 -8.84 -5.72 4.67
C ALA A 74 -7.46 -5.73 5.30
N GLY A 75 -6.92 -6.91 5.59
CA GLY A 75 -5.56 -7.11 6.09
C GLY A 75 -4.61 -7.48 4.95
N ILE A 76 -3.47 -6.80 4.84
CA ILE A 76 -2.43 -7.07 3.85
C ILE A 76 -1.13 -7.42 4.57
N GLY A 77 -0.61 -8.61 4.31
CA GLY A 77 0.69 -9.05 4.80
C GLY A 77 1.68 -9.28 3.66
N TYR A 78 2.94 -8.95 3.88
CA TYR A 78 4.04 -9.13 2.91
C TYR A 78 5.13 -10.01 3.50
N SER A 79 5.70 -10.93 2.70
CA SER A 79 6.86 -11.73 3.15
C SER A 79 8.15 -10.89 3.24
N SER A 80 8.22 -9.78 2.48
CA SER A 80 9.33 -8.84 2.46
C SER A 80 8.90 -7.53 1.83
N PHE A 81 9.52 -6.42 2.23
CA PHE A 81 9.28 -5.09 1.63
C PHE A 81 10.21 -4.81 0.45
N THR A 82 11.35 -5.51 0.35
CA THR A 82 12.40 -5.22 -0.66
C THR A 82 12.82 -6.41 -1.51
N ALA A 83 12.40 -7.64 -1.17
CA ALA A 83 12.76 -8.81 -1.94
C ALA A 83 11.93 -8.92 -3.23
N PHE A 84 12.56 -9.44 -4.28
CA PHE A 84 11.88 -9.81 -5.50
C PHE A 84 11.15 -11.16 -5.31
N GLY A 85 9.97 -11.32 -5.90
CA GLY A 85 9.15 -12.53 -5.73
C GLY A 85 8.57 -12.65 -4.33
N LYS A 86 8.26 -11.52 -3.69
CA LYS A 86 7.62 -11.50 -2.38
C LYS A 86 6.21 -12.13 -2.41
N GLY A 87 5.88 -12.87 -1.38
CA GLY A 87 4.51 -13.32 -1.13
C GLY A 87 3.66 -12.18 -0.58
N ILE A 88 2.40 -12.13 -0.98
CA ILE A 88 1.40 -11.19 -0.48
C ILE A 88 0.22 -12.01 0.04
N HIS A 89 -0.17 -11.76 1.28
CA HIS A 89 -1.39 -12.30 1.87
C HIS A 89 -2.42 -11.19 1.98
N LEU A 90 -3.58 -11.42 1.41
CA LEU A 90 -4.71 -10.48 1.46
C LEU A 90 -5.92 -11.22 2.04
N ALA A 91 -6.46 -10.71 3.14
CA ALA A 91 -7.63 -11.28 3.79
C ALA A 91 -8.68 -10.20 4.05
N PHE A 92 -9.95 -10.60 3.96
CA PHE A 92 -11.08 -9.73 4.18
C PHE A 92 -12.01 -10.30 5.25
N GLU A 93 -12.57 -9.44 6.08
CA GLU A 93 -13.60 -9.79 7.04
C GLU A 93 -14.64 -8.67 7.12
N ASN A 94 -15.92 -9.03 7.14
CA ASN A 94 -16.98 -8.07 7.39
C ASN A 94 -17.11 -7.83 8.89
N LEU A 95 -17.11 -6.56 9.28
CA LEU A 95 -17.38 -6.15 10.65
C LEU A 95 -18.86 -5.83 10.78
N VAL A 96 -19.56 -6.60 11.59
CA VAL A 96 -20.91 -6.23 12.04
C VAL A 96 -20.77 -5.23 13.18
N TRP A 97 -21.14 -3.97 12.91
CA TRP A 97 -21.12 -2.90 13.88
C TRP A 97 -22.54 -2.35 14.04
N GLU A 98 -23.26 -2.86 15.04
CA GLU A 98 -24.69 -2.53 15.25
C GLU A 98 -24.91 -1.27 16.09
N LYS A 99 -23.92 -0.88 16.88
CA LYS A 99 -24.05 0.28 17.76
C LYS A 99 -23.74 1.58 17.01
N PRO A 100 -24.60 2.61 17.14
CA PRO A 100 -24.26 3.92 16.62
C PRO A 100 -23.03 4.48 17.35
N ILE A 101 -22.21 5.20 16.62
CA ILE A 101 -21.09 5.97 17.17
C ILE A 101 -21.64 7.36 17.50
N VAL A 102 -21.77 7.69 18.78
CA VAL A 102 -22.29 8.97 19.24
C VAL A 102 -21.21 9.74 19.99
N GLU A 103 -20.42 9.05 20.80
CA GLU A 103 -19.43 9.66 21.66
C GLU A 103 -17.99 9.37 21.24
N ALA A 104 -17.06 10.13 21.83
CA ALA A 104 -15.63 9.91 21.62
C ALA A 104 -15.18 8.50 22.06
N THR A 105 -15.80 7.96 23.10
CA THR A 105 -15.59 6.61 23.63
C THR A 105 -15.98 5.53 22.63
N ASP A 106 -17.07 5.72 21.89
CA ASP A 106 -17.51 4.77 20.85
C ASP A 106 -16.51 4.72 19.69
N ARG A 107 -15.94 5.87 19.29
CA ARG A 107 -14.87 5.93 18.27
C ARG A 107 -13.63 5.16 18.70
N VAL A 108 -13.24 5.29 19.97
CA VAL A 108 -12.10 4.53 20.52
C VAL A 108 -12.40 3.04 20.51
N ARG A 109 -13.60 2.65 20.94
CA ARG A 109 -14.04 1.25 20.96
C ARG A 109 -14.10 0.67 19.55
N PHE A 110 -14.66 1.40 18.58
CA PHE A 110 -14.66 0.98 17.17
C PHE A 110 -13.25 0.70 16.68
N ASN A 111 -12.33 1.65 16.88
CA ASN A 111 -10.94 1.49 16.46
C ASN A 111 -10.26 0.30 17.15
N ALA A 112 -10.54 0.04 18.43
CA ALA A 112 -9.98 -1.09 19.15
C ALA A 112 -10.47 -2.44 18.58
N VAL A 113 -11.77 -2.56 18.29
CA VAL A 113 -12.34 -3.76 17.67
C VAL A 113 -11.78 -4.00 16.27
N VAL A 114 -11.67 -2.93 15.47
CA VAL A 114 -11.07 -3.04 14.13
C VAL A 114 -9.60 -3.43 14.23
N PHE A 115 -8.86 -2.88 15.18
CA PHE A 115 -7.44 -3.21 15.40
C PHE A 115 -7.27 -4.69 15.73
N GLU A 116 -8.00 -5.20 16.71
CA GLU A 116 -7.96 -6.61 17.13
C GLU A 116 -8.28 -7.58 15.97
N LYS A 117 -9.30 -7.26 15.17
CA LYS A 117 -9.65 -8.06 14.00
C LYS A 117 -8.58 -8.00 12.91
N MET A 118 -8.06 -6.82 12.64
CA MET A 118 -7.02 -6.63 11.63
C MET A 118 -5.72 -7.35 12.00
N GLU A 119 -5.34 -7.34 13.29
CA GLU A 119 -4.18 -8.07 13.79
C GLU A 119 -4.29 -9.59 13.54
N ARG A 120 -5.49 -10.15 13.65
CA ARG A 120 -5.76 -11.57 13.33
C ARG A 120 -5.74 -11.86 11.84
N LEU A 121 -6.13 -10.89 11.00
CA LEU A 121 -6.19 -11.04 9.55
C LEU A 121 -4.82 -10.94 8.88
N ILE A 122 -3.93 -10.11 9.42
CA ILE A 122 -2.61 -9.89 8.84
C ILE A 122 -1.74 -11.09 9.15
N LYS A 123 -1.38 -11.84 8.11
CA LYS A 123 -0.42 -12.95 8.19
C LYS A 123 0.75 -12.66 7.28
N VAL A 124 1.96 -12.88 7.77
CA VAL A 124 3.16 -12.80 6.95
C VAL A 124 3.25 -14.08 6.12
N PRO A 125 3.10 -14.01 4.79
CA PRO A 125 3.16 -15.19 3.94
C PRO A 125 4.61 -15.67 3.78
N GLU A 126 4.77 -16.91 3.33
CA GLU A 126 6.07 -17.43 2.95
C GLU A 126 6.63 -16.69 1.73
N HIS A 127 7.95 -16.59 1.64
CA HIS A 127 8.61 -16.00 0.48
C HIS A 127 8.61 -17.01 -0.67
N VAL A 128 7.88 -16.71 -1.74
CA VAL A 128 7.71 -17.62 -2.88
C VAL A 128 9.02 -17.75 -3.71
N GLY A 129 9.82 -16.70 -3.72
CA GLY A 129 11.01 -16.63 -4.58
C GLY A 129 10.63 -16.43 -6.06
N PHE A 130 11.64 -16.42 -6.91
CA PHE A 130 11.46 -16.32 -8.36
C PHE A 130 12.03 -17.56 -9.04
N PRO A 131 11.34 -18.16 -10.02
CA PRO A 131 11.88 -19.29 -10.78
C PRO A 131 13.17 -18.88 -11.50
N ARG A 132 14.27 -19.61 -11.23
CA ARG A 132 15.60 -19.34 -11.79
C ARG A 132 15.71 -19.95 -13.18
N GLY A 133 15.03 -19.35 -14.16
CA GLY A 133 15.17 -19.70 -15.57
C GLY A 133 16.37 -19.02 -16.25
N LEU A 134 16.65 -19.36 -17.53
CA LEU A 134 17.73 -18.78 -18.31
C LEU A 134 17.68 -17.25 -18.36
N LEU A 135 16.48 -16.67 -18.49
CA LEU A 135 16.26 -15.22 -18.51
C LEU A 135 16.65 -14.54 -17.18
N TYR A 136 16.55 -15.24 -16.05
CA TYR A 136 17.01 -14.74 -14.76
C TYR A 136 18.52 -14.47 -14.80
N TYR A 137 19.31 -15.45 -15.27
CA TYR A 137 20.77 -15.30 -15.34
C TYR A 137 21.21 -14.23 -16.36
N PHE A 138 20.47 -14.10 -17.45
CA PHE A 138 20.69 -13.01 -18.43
C PHE A 138 20.43 -11.62 -17.84
N ALA A 139 19.39 -11.48 -17.01
CA ALA A 139 19.04 -10.20 -16.40
C ALA A 139 19.90 -9.83 -15.18
N LEU A 140 20.54 -10.81 -14.51
CA LEU A 140 21.31 -10.61 -13.27
C LEU A 140 22.39 -9.51 -13.38
N PRO A 141 23.27 -9.50 -14.39
CA PRO A 141 24.33 -8.49 -14.49
C PRO A 141 23.81 -7.06 -14.52
N PHE A 142 22.60 -6.88 -15.06
CA PHE A 142 21.91 -5.61 -15.10
C PHE A 142 21.11 -5.35 -13.80
N TYR A 143 20.36 -6.33 -13.32
CA TYR A 143 19.46 -6.19 -12.17
C TYR A 143 20.21 -5.86 -10.86
N VAL A 144 21.35 -6.53 -10.61
CA VAL A 144 22.10 -6.37 -9.36
C VAL A 144 22.57 -4.92 -9.14
N PRO A 145 23.25 -4.25 -10.10
CA PRO A 145 23.68 -2.86 -9.91
C PRO A 145 22.49 -1.88 -9.83
N VAL A 146 21.42 -2.08 -10.63
CA VAL A 146 20.23 -1.22 -10.58
C VAL A 146 19.54 -1.35 -9.23
N ARG A 147 19.42 -2.57 -8.70
CA ARG A 147 18.87 -2.83 -7.36
C ARG A 147 19.71 -2.17 -6.27
N ALA A 148 21.03 -2.30 -6.34
CA ALA A 148 21.94 -1.68 -5.36
C ALA A 148 21.82 -0.14 -5.39
N PHE A 149 21.75 0.45 -6.58
CA PHE A 149 21.53 1.87 -6.74
C PHE A 149 20.17 2.33 -6.16
N ALA A 150 19.07 1.63 -6.50
CA ALA A 150 17.76 1.91 -5.94
C ALA A 150 17.76 1.84 -4.41
N ALA A 151 18.34 0.78 -3.83
CA ALA A 151 18.44 0.61 -2.37
C ALA A 151 19.22 1.75 -1.71
N ALA A 152 20.35 2.18 -2.30
CA ALA A 152 21.15 3.28 -1.78
C ALA A 152 20.40 4.62 -1.80
N LYS A 153 19.56 4.85 -2.83
CA LYS A 153 18.82 6.12 -3.00
C LYS A 153 17.50 6.16 -2.23
N THR A 154 16.92 4.99 -1.92
CA THR A 154 15.61 4.88 -1.25
C THR A 154 15.74 4.28 0.15
N LYS A 155 16.90 4.43 0.79
CA LYS A 155 17.16 3.89 2.12
C LYS A 155 16.01 4.25 3.08
N ASP A 156 15.44 3.22 3.71
CA ASP A 156 14.33 3.33 4.66
C ASP A 156 13.03 3.97 4.11
N SER A 157 12.91 4.07 2.77
CA SER A 157 11.74 4.63 2.12
C SER A 157 10.78 3.53 1.64
N VAL A 158 9.48 3.77 1.77
CA VAL A 158 8.41 2.93 1.21
C VAL A 158 8.36 2.95 -0.33
N PHE A 159 9.09 3.87 -0.97
CA PHE A 159 9.12 4.03 -2.43
C PHE A 159 10.15 3.14 -3.14
N TYR A 160 10.84 2.25 -2.42
CA TYR A 160 11.86 1.38 -2.99
C TYR A 160 11.38 0.63 -4.24
N ASP A 161 10.24 -0.06 -4.14
CA ASP A 161 9.69 -0.84 -5.27
C ASP A 161 9.33 0.04 -6.47
N SER A 162 8.75 1.21 -6.23
CA SER A 162 8.38 2.15 -7.30
C SER A 162 9.60 2.70 -8.03
N VAL A 163 10.64 3.05 -7.30
CA VAL A 163 11.90 3.54 -7.88
C VAL A 163 12.62 2.42 -8.63
N LEU A 164 12.70 1.21 -8.05
CA LEU A 164 13.30 0.07 -8.72
C LEU A 164 12.54 -0.28 -10.01
N PHE A 165 11.21 -0.33 -9.96
CA PHE A 165 10.37 -0.58 -11.13
C PHE A 165 10.61 0.45 -12.24
N ALA A 166 10.61 1.75 -11.90
CA ALA A 166 10.84 2.81 -12.87
C ALA A 166 12.25 2.70 -13.50
N LEU A 167 13.28 2.47 -12.69
CA LEU A 167 14.64 2.27 -13.18
C LEU A 167 14.71 1.07 -14.15
N LEU A 168 14.14 -0.07 -13.77
CA LEU A 168 14.13 -1.26 -14.63
C LEU A 168 13.37 -0.99 -15.93
N LEU A 169 12.20 -0.36 -15.87
CA LEU A 169 11.37 -0.06 -17.03
C LEU A 169 12.11 0.76 -18.09
N PHE A 170 12.82 1.81 -17.67
CA PHE A 170 13.49 2.72 -18.61
C PHE A 170 14.89 2.25 -19.01
N THR A 171 15.62 1.55 -18.16
CA THR A 171 17.02 1.19 -18.44
C THR A 171 17.18 -0.23 -19.01
N PHE A 172 16.26 -1.15 -18.78
CA PHE A 172 16.33 -2.51 -19.30
C PHE A 172 16.30 -2.59 -20.85
N PRO A 173 15.45 -1.83 -21.57
CA PRO A 173 15.50 -1.82 -23.03
C PRO A 173 16.86 -1.37 -23.59
N VAL A 174 17.49 -0.39 -22.93
CA VAL A 174 18.84 0.09 -23.31
C VAL A 174 19.88 -1.01 -23.10
N TYR A 175 19.81 -1.72 -21.97
CA TYR A 175 20.69 -2.86 -21.72
C TYR A 175 20.55 -3.96 -22.79
N VAL A 176 19.31 -4.32 -23.14
CA VAL A 176 19.05 -5.33 -24.19
C VAL A 176 19.62 -4.89 -25.53
N ALA A 177 19.38 -3.64 -25.94
CA ALA A 177 19.93 -3.10 -27.20
C ALA A 177 21.46 -3.13 -27.23
N LEU A 178 22.10 -2.82 -26.10
CA LEU A 178 23.57 -2.87 -25.97
C LEU A 178 24.09 -4.31 -26.10
N VAL A 179 23.47 -5.27 -25.40
CA VAL A 179 23.86 -6.70 -25.47
C VAL A 179 23.70 -7.23 -26.92
N VAL A 180 22.58 -6.94 -27.57
CA VAL A 180 22.32 -7.35 -28.93
C VAL A 180 23.39 -6.76 -29.88
N THR A 181 23.71 -5.48 -29.71
CA THR A 181 24.74 -4.82 -30.52
C THR A 181 26.12 -5.46 -30.35
N ILE A 182 26.50 -5.80 -29.11
CA ILE A 182 27.76 -6.49 -28.82
C ILE A 182 27.79 -7.87 -29.49
N VAL A 183 26.73 -8.67 -29.34
CA VAL A 183 26.61 -10.01 -29.90
C VAL A 183 26.74 -9.97 -31.45
N LEU A 184 26.05 -9.01 -32.09
CA LEU A 184 26.12 -8.83 -33.54
C LEU A 184 27.53 -8.44 -34.00
N LYS A 185 28.21 -7.54 -33.27
CA LYS A 185 29.60 -7.16 -33.60
C LYS A 185 30.57 -8.34 -33.44
N VAL A 186 30.45 -9.10 -32.35
CA VAL A 186 31.28 -10.30 -32.12
C VAL A 186 31.08 -11.33 -33.21
N LYS A 187 29.81 -11.57 -33.63
CA LYS A 187 29.52 -12.48 -34.76
C LYS A 187 30.14 -12.01 -36.08
N LEU A 188 30.17 -10.71 -36.33
CA LEU A 188 30.76 -10.12 -37.54
C LEU A 188 32.29 -10.22 -37.56
N ILE A 189 32.93 -10.27 -36.38
CA ILE A 189 34.41 -10.37 -36.27
C ILE A 189 34.89 -11.82 -36.37
N LEU A 190 34.08 -12.76 -35.90
CA LEU A 190 34.45 -14.19 -35.81
C LEU A 190 33.95 -15.03 -37.00
N GLY A 191 33.09 -14.50 -37.85
CA GLY A 191 32.57 -15.17 -39.06
C GLY A 191 33.11 -14.51 -40.33
#